data_d06d53644cb95483846746733b41eabc
#
_entry.id   d06d53644cb95483846746733b41eabc
#
_cell.length_a   1.000
_cell.length_b   1.000
_cell.length_c   1.000
_cell.angle_alpha   90.00
_cell.angle_beta   90.00
_cell.angle_gamma   90.00
#
_symmetry.space_group_name_H-M   'P 1'
#
loop_
_entity.id
_entity.type
_entity.pdbx_description
1 polymer ?
#
loop_
_entity_poly.entity_id
_entity_poly.type
_entity_poly.pdbx_seq_one_letter_code
_entity_poly.pdbx_strand_id
1 'polypeptide(L)'
;MKQLLITIAVLVLVGCGESQQTAPSVQVKKTESLPEVPGVSIMTFNTEWLLGSKTQVEALKKKGIWGLEDKDTESEIEQQHQSVATIVARHAPDILCLQEVINEVAAKRLQKALQGKGLQYALHFLESRDTYLEQDVVFLTNKNSGNITNIKASHPIDPVYPSKCVILTCLLNGEQTAIIGMHLKAVPTEPSAVAKREKQADAVVKQLKRLSAAGYATLVLGDLNDWDAVVPDADASEQATPTSQVLKKIKDYVPGGDDELVNSLKWVEPMEKRYTYDYKGSKTVLDHILLPVGWQDRVSGVTIDHDRPDRASDHWPVILDLSW
;
A
#
# COMPACT_ATOMS: atom_id res chain seq x y z
N MET A 1 -49.92 9.79 -14.91
CA MET A 1 -50.73 9.78 -16.12
C MET A 1 -50.28 10.91 -17.03
N LYS A 2 -49.60 10.59 -18.10
CA LYS A 2 -49.67 11.11 -19.48
C LYS A 2 -48.45 10.58 -20.22
N GLN A 3 -48.69 9.51 -20.96
CA GLN A 3 -47.79 9.00 -22.00
C GLN A 3 -47.79 10.00 -23.17
N LEU A 4 -46.60 10.27 -23.71
CA LEU A 4 -46.48 10.98 -24.98
C LEU A 4 -45.91 9.98 -26.01
N LEU A 5 -46.78 9.53 -26.90
CA LEU A 5 -46.48 8.76 -28.10
C LEU A 5 -45.91 9.71 -29.17
N ILE A 6 -44.76 9.40 -29.71
CA ILE A 6 -44.21 10.05 -30.91
C ILE A 6 -44.33 9.05 -32.05
N THR A 7 -45.15 9.40 -33.00
CA THR A 7 -45.42 8.69 -34.27
C THR A 7 -44.35 9.10 -35.28
N ILE A 8 -43.61 8.12 -35.82
CA ILE A 8 -42.65 8.33 -36.92
C ILE A 8 -43.43 8.06 -38.25
N ALA A 9 -43.55 9.07 -39.06
CA ALA A 9 -44.06 8.95 -40.42
C ALA A 9 -42.92 8.62 -41.38
N VAL A 10 -43.04 7.50 -42.10
CA VAL A 10 -42.15 7.11 -43.20
C VAL A 10 -42.66 7.70 -44.48
N LEU A 11 -41.89 8.54 -45.12
CA LEU A 11 -42.14 9.04 -46.46
C LEU A 11 -41.22 8.30 -47.46
N VAL A 12 -41.77 7.50 -48.31
CA VAL A 12 -41.08 6.89 -49.45
C VAL A 12 -41.22 7.83 -50.65
N LEU A 13 -40.09 8.31 -51.16
CA LEU A 13 -40.04 8.98 -52.47
C LEU A 13 -39.11 8.18 -53.39
N VAL A 14 -39.68 7.65 -54.44
CA VAL A 14 -38.99 7.07 -55.58
C VAL A 14 -38.70 8.22 -56.58
N GLY A 15 -37.41 8.34 -57.00
CA GLY A 15 -37.07 9.32 -58.01
C GLY A 15 -35.68 9.03 -58.61
N CYS A 16 -35.71 8.83 -59.92
CA CYS A 16 -34.66 8.45 -60.86
C CYS A 16 -33.29 9.13 -60.75
N GLY A 17 -32.32 8.37 -61.14
CA GLY A 17 -30.94 8.53 -61.38
C GLY A 17 -30.32 9.90 -61.75
N GLU A 18 -29.13 10.09 -61.23
CA GLU A 18 -28.09 10.86 -61.92
C GLU A 18 -26.72 10.58 -61.25
N SER A 19 -25.70 10.59 -62.08
CA SER A 19 -24.27 10.38 -61.93
C SER A 19 -23.66 10.50 -60.51
N GLN A 20 -22.95 9.45 -60.12
CA GLN A 20 -22.02 9.42 -58.98
C GLN A 20 -20.80 10.34 -59.21
N GLN A 21 -20.74 11.48 -58.54
CA GLN A 21 -19.52 12.13 -58.21
C GLN A 21 -19.04 11.60 -56.82
N THR A 22 -17.96 10.84 -56.82
CA THR A 22 -17.30 10.37 -55.59
C THR A 22 -16.71 11.59 -54.88
N ALA A 23 -17.29 11.92 -53.72
CA ALA A 23 -16.69 12.87 -52.81
C ALA A 23 -15.37 12.30 -52.23
N PRO A 24 -14.32 13.12 -52.05
CA PRO A 24 -13.07 12.65 -51.48
C PRO A 24 -13.31 12.19 -50.03
N SER A 25 -12.94 10.95 -49.74
CA SER A 25 -12.89 10.40 -48.38
C SER A 25 -11.91 11.22 -47.54
N VAL A 26 -12.45 11.99 -46.59
CA VAL A 26 -11.65 12.61 -45.54
C VAL A 26 -11.13 11.46 -44.67
N GLN A 27 -9.88 11.12 -44.86
CA GLN A 27 -9.15 10.27 -43.90
C GLN A 27 -9.08 11.03 -42.57
N VAL A 28 -9.89 10.63 -41.59
CA VAL A 28 -9.72 11.04 -40.20
C VAL A 28 -8.35 10.48 -39.78
N LYS A 29 -7.35 11.34 -39.67
CA LYS A 29 -6.09 10.98 -39.05
C LYS A 29 -6.45 10.44 -37.67
N LYS A 30 -6.15 9.14 -37.45
CA LYS A 30 -6.14 8.53 -36.14
C LYS A 30 -5.24 9.45 -35.27
N THR A 31 -5.82 10.12 -34.31
CA THR A 31 -5.07 10.83 -33.27
C THR A 31 -4.16 9.76 -32.65
N GLU A 32 -2.87 9.88 -32.88
CA GLU A 32 -1.87 9.12 -32.12
C GLU A 32 -2.17 9.42 -30.65
N SER A 33 -2.60 8.41 -29.91
CA SER A 33 -2.66 8.50 -28.45
C SER A 33 -1.25 8.86 -27.98
N LEU A 34 -1.13 9.93 -27.21
CA LEU A 34 0.12 10.22 -26.49
C LEU A 34 0.57 8.92 -25.80
N PRO A 35 1.87 8.59 -25.81
CA PRO A 35 2.34 7.41 -25.12
C PRO A 35 1.85 7.50 -23.66
N GLU A 36 1.12 6.48 -23.23
CA GLU A 36 0.74 6.36 -21.81
C GLU A 36 2.02 6.42 -20.99
N VAL A 37 2.16 7.42 -20.13
CA VAL A 37 3.25 7.47 -19.16
C VAL A 37 2.99 6.31 -18.20
N PRO A 38 3.92 5.35 -18.10
CA PRO A 38 3.67 4.19 -17.26
C PRO A 38 3.34 4.60 -15.83
N GLY A 39 2.23 4.09 -15.30
CA GLY A 39 1.86 4.27 -13.91
C GLY A 39 2.85 3.59 -12.96
N VAL A 40 2.78 3.93 -11.67
CA VAL A 40 3.53 3.26 -10.61
C VAL A 40 2.55 2.72 -9.59
N SER A 41 2.67 1.43 -9.28
CA SER A 41 1.87 0.77 -8.25
C SER A 41 2.69 0.52 -6.98
N ILE A 42 2.14 0.91 -5.84
CA ILE A 42 2.77 0.77 -4.51
C ILE A 42 1.83 -0.02 -3.61
N MET A 43 2.34 -1.09 -3.01
CA MET A 43 1.58 -1.93 -2.08
C MET A 43 2.21 -1.94 -0.70
N THR A 44 1.40 -1.83 0.35
CA THR A 44 1.77 -2.18 1.72
C THR A 44 0.98 -3.38 2.20
N PHE A 45 1.63 -4.29 2.92
CA PHE A 45 0.99 -5.51 3.41
C PHE A 45 1.64 -6.00 4.71
N ASN A 46 0.91 -5.98 5.81
CA ASN A 46 1.30 -6.70 7.02
C ASN A 46 1.06 -8.21 6.79
N THR A 47 2.09 -9.02 6.94
CA THR A 47 2.10 -10.44 6.57
C THR A 47 1.91 -11.40 7.74
N GLU A 48 1.56 -10.90 8.91
CA GLU A 48 1.27 -11.71 10.10
C GLU A 48 2.32 -12.80 10.36
N TRP A 49 3.45 -12.40 10.97
CA TRP A 49 4.53 -13.34 11.28
C TRP A 49 5.03 -14.15 10.06
N LEU A 50 5.54 -13.48 9.03
CA LEU A 50 6.14 -14.18 7.89
C LEU A 50 7.47 -14.80 8.34
N LEU A 51 7.50 -16.12 8.51
CA LEU A 51 8.58 -16.89 9.09
C LEU A 51 9.45 -17.56 8.00
N GLY A 52 10.75 -17.69 8.28
CA GLY A 52 11.68 -18.35 7.35
C GLY A 52 11.77 -19.86 7.53
N SER A 53 11.49 -20.38 8.75
CA SER A 53 11.66 -21.80 9.07
C SER A 53 10.95 -22.20 10.36
N LYS A 54 10.68 -23.49 10.52
CA LYS A 54 10.17 -24.09 11.76
C LYS A 54 11.08 -23.80 12.97
N THR A 55 12.39 -23.78 12.81
CA THR A 55 13.33 -23.45 13.89
C THR A 55 13.10 -22.07 14.47
N GLN A 56 12.68 -21.09 13.64
CA GLN A 56 12.32 -19.76 14.12
C GLN A 56 11.03 -19.79 14.95
N VAL A 57 10.01 -20.54 14.50
CA VAL A 57 8.78 -20.73 15.28
C VAL A 57 9.11 -21.26 16.67
N GLU A 58 9.92 -22.30 16.76
CA GLU A 58 10.34 -22.90 18.04
C GLU A 58 11.12 -21.89 18.91
N ALA A 59 11.97 -21.06 18.31
CA ALA A 59 12.71 -20.03 19.03
C ALA A 59 11.79 -18.93 19.59
N LEU A 60 10.82 -18.46 18.80
CA LEU A 60 9.84 -17.45 19.22
C LEU A 60 8.90 -17.99 20.31
N LYS A 61 8.44 -19.24 20.19
CA LYS A 61 7.63 -19.90 21.22
C LYS A 61 8.38 -20.03 22.54
N LYS A 62 9.67 -20.33 22.51
CA LYS A 62 10.53 -20.35 23.73
C LYS A 62 10.66 -18.97 24.39
N LYS A 63 10.54 -17.88 23.63
CA LYS A 63 10.47 -16.51 24.18
C LYS A 63 9.08 -16.15 24.74
N GLY A 64 8.11 -17.06 24.69
CA GLY A 64 6.72 -16.83 25.11
C GLY A 64 5.88 -16.06 24.07
N ILE A 65 6.32 -16.01 22.81
CA ILE A 65 5.53 -15.46 21.70
C ILE A 65 4.46 -16.49 21.32
N TRP A 66 3.24 -16.03 21.15
CA TRP A 66 2.04 -16.82 20.82
C TRP A 66 1.39 -16.26 19.53
N GLY A 67 0.34 -16.90 19.03
CA GLY A 67 -0.23 -16.56 17.73
C GLY A 67 0.53 -17.22 16.57
N LEU A 68 1.24 -18.33 16.81
CA LEU A 68 2.05 -19.04 15.83
C LEU A 68 1.57 -20.50 15.63
N GLU A 69 0.35 -20.81 16.07
CA GLU A 69 -0.17 -22.18 16.13
C GLU A 69 -0.40 -22.79 14.74
N ASP A 70 -0.69 -21.97 13.76
CA ASP A 70 -0.89 -22.36 12.35
C ASP A 70 0.40 -22.35 11.51
N LYS A 71 1.57 -22.15 12.15
CA LYS A 71 2.90 -22.04 11.52
C LYS A 71 3.89 -23.10 12.07
N ASP A 72 3.37 -24.22 12.58
CA ASP A 72 4.15 -25.24 13.27
C ASP A 72 4.95 -26.17 12.36
N THR A 73 4.63 -26.20 11.08
CA THR A 73 5.28 -27.07 10.11
C THR A 73 5.90 -26.28 8.96
N GLU A 74 6.94 -26.84 8.34
CA GLU A 74 7.52 -26.28 7.11
C GLU A 74 6.48 -26.16 5.98
N SER A 75 5.49 -27.05 5.93
CA SER A 75 4.42 -26.99 4.96
C SER A 75 3.50 -25.81 5.17
N GLU A 76 3.15 -25.48 6.41
CA GLU A 76 2.31 -24.32 6.76
C GLU A 76 3.05 -23.00 6.48
N ILE A 77 4.33 -22.94 6.84
CA ILE A 77 5.20 -21.80 6.51
C ILE A 77 5.26 -21.59 4.98
N GLU A 78 5.50 -22.68 4.22
CA GLU A 78 5.51 -22.60 2.75
C GLU A 78 4.17 -22.13 2.19
N GLN A 79 3.07 -22.66 2.72
CA GLN A 79 1.72 -22.29 2.31
C GLN A 79 1.48 -20.77 2.52
N GLN A 80 1.91 -20.19 3.66
CA GLN A 80 1.81 -18.77 3.89
C GLN A 80 2.58 -17.96 2.83
N HIS A 81 3.84 -18.35 2.53
CA HIS A 81 4.62 -17.69 1.48
C HIS A 81 3.94 -17.75 0.10
N GLN A 82 3.36 -18.89 -0.26
CA GLN A 82 2.65 -19.06 -1.52
C GLN A 82 1.35 -18.24 -1.56
N SER A 83 0.63 -18.14 -0.44
CA SER A 83 -0.58 -17.34 -0.30
C SER A 83 -0.28 -15.85 -0.44
N VAL A 84 0.73 -15.35 0.28
CA VAL A 84 1.21 -13.97 0.16
C VAL A 84 1.68 -13.68 -1.27
N ALA A 85 2.47 -14.58 -1.87
CA ALA A 85 2.93 -14.43 -3.24
C ALA A 85 1.79 -14.42 -4.26
N THR A 86 0.69 -15.11 -3.99
CA THR A 86 -0.51 -15.12 -4.86
C THR A 86 -1.19 -13.75 -4.85
N ILE A 87 -1.35 -13.14 -3.67
CA ILE A 87 -1.90 -11.78 -3.55
C ILE A 87 -1.00 -10.79 -4.29
N VAL A 88 0.30 -10.80 -3.99
CA VAL A 88 1.26 -9.89 -4.64
C VAL A 88 1.28 -10.05 -6.15
N ALA A 89 1.20 -11.30 -6.66
CA ALA A 89 1.23 -11.57 -8.10
C ALA A 89 -0.02 -11.05 -8.84
N ARG A 90 -1.15 -10.92 -8.16
CA ARG A 90 -2.39 -10.38 -8.73
C ARG A 90 -2.27 -8.90 -9.09
N HIS A 91 -1.53 -8.16 -8.27
CA HIS A 91 -1.34 -6.71 -8.44
C HIS A 91 0.02 -6.36 -9.04
N ALA A 92 1.02 -7.25 -8.89
CA ALA A 92 2.40 -7.07 -9.38
C ALA A 92 2.96 -5.65 -9.12
N PRO A 93 2.90 -5.12 -7.88
CA PRO A 93 3.25 -3.73 -7.61
C PRO A 93 4.71 -3.44 -7.97
N ASP A 94 5.00 -2.20 -8.37
CA ASP A 94 6.38 -1.74 -8.61
C ASP A 94 7.17 -1.66 -7.31
N ILE A 95 6.51 -1.26 -6.22
CA ILE A 95 7.10 -1.20 -4.87
C ILE A 95 6.17 -1.95 -3.91
N LEU A 96 6.75 -2.93 -3.22
CA LEU A 96 6.09 -3.71 -2.17
C LEU A 96 6.77 -3.45 -0.84
N CYS A 97 6.00 -3.02 0.16
CA CYS A 97 6.43 -2.87 1.54
C CYS A 97 5.71 -3.87 2.43
N LEU A 98 6.47 -4.71 3.11
CA LEU A 98 5.94 -5.76 3.98
C LEU A 98 6.25 -5.44 5.43
N GLN A 99 5.32 -5.74 6.32
CA GLN A 99 5.49 -5.71 7.76
C GLN A 99 5.43 -7.14 8.32
N GLU A 100 5.99 -7.31 9.52
CA GLU A 100 6.05 -8.59 10.23
C GLU A 100 6.85 -9.69 9.52
N VAL A 101 7.85 -9.33 8.75
CA VAL A 101 8.83 -10.28 8.21
C VAL A 101 9.87 -10.58 9.30
N ILE A 102 10.10 -11.86 9.62
CA ILE A 102 10.89 -12.21 10.83
C ILE A 102 12.40 -12.24 10.58
N ASN A 103 12.87 -12.17 9.39
CA ASN A 103 14.28 -11.96 9.05
C ASN A 103 14.52 -12.03 7.55
N GLU A 104 15.77 -11.91 7.15
CA GLU A 104 16.17 -11.99 5.75
C GLU A 104 15.86 -13.36 5.10
N VAL A 105 15.88 -14.46 5.88
CA VAL A 105 15.55 -15.80 5.37
C VAL A 105 14.10 -15.86 4.93
N ALA A 106 13.17 -15.32 5.74
CA ALA A 106 11.75 -15.20 5.39
C ALA A 106 11.56 -14.34 4.15
N ALA A 107 12.22 -13.17 4.10
CA ALA A 107 12.15 -12.27 2.96
C ALA A 107 12.64 -12.94 1.64
N LYS A 108 13.75 -13.67 1.69
CA LYS A 108 14.29 -14.43 0.54
C LYS A 108 13.38 -15.59 0.12
N ARG A 109 12.73 -16.24 1.09
CA ARG A 109 11.76 -17.31 0.81
C ARG A 109 10.56 -16.76 0.05
N LEU A 110 10.01 -15.61 0.48
CA LEU A 110 8.96 -14.92 -0.27
C LEU A 110 9.43 -14.46 -1.65
N GLN A 111 10.62 -13.86 -1.75
CA GLN A 111 11.20 -13.47 -3.05
C GLN A 111 11.26 -14.65 -4.03
N LYS A 112 11.64 -15.85 -3.53
CA LYS A 112 11.63 -17.08 -4.33
C LYS A 112 10.21 -17.52 -4.73
N ALA A 113 9.23 -17.41 -3.84
CA ALA A 113 7.83 -17.71 -4.15
C ALA A 113 7.28 -16.76 -5.23
N LEU A 114 7.61 -15.47 -5.17
CA LEU A 114 7.28 -14.46 -6.18
C LEU A 114 7.95 -14.78 -7.52
N GLN A 115 9.22 -15.22 -7.51
CA GLN A 115 9.90 -15.67 -8.73
C GLN A 115 9.19 -16.87 -9.37
N GLY A 116 8.67 -17.79 -8.56
CA GLY A 116 7.84 -18.93 -9.02
C GLY A 116 6.52 -18.48 -9.68
N LYS A 117 6.05 -17.27 -9.40
CA LYS A 117 4.89 -16.64 -10.05
C LYS A 117 5.26 -15.77 -11.27
N GLY A 118 6.54 -15.76 -11.69
CA GLY A 118 7.04 -14.97 -12.81
C GLY A 118 7.44 -13.56 -12.46
N LEU A 119 7.43 -13.16 -11.20
CA LEU A 119 7.78 -11.81 -10.74
C LEU A 119 9.25 -11.72 -10.31
N GLN A 120 9.93 -10.68 -10.76
CA GLN A 120 11.34 -10.45 -10.46
C GLN A 120 11.49 -9.21 -9.58
N TYR A 121 11.70 -9.43 -8.29
CA TYR A 121 11.91 -8.35 -7.32
C TYR A 121 13.36 -8.27 -6.85
N ALA A 122 13.83 -7.05 -6.62
CA ALA A 122 15.02 -6.78 -5.82
C ALA A 122 14.61 -6.67 -4.35
N LEU A 123 15.29 -7.38 -3.47
CA LEU A 123 15.06 -7.36 -2.03
C LEU A 123 15.92 -6.26 -1.38
N HIS A 124 15.29 -5.41 -0.57
CA HIS A 124 15.93 -4.37 0.24
C HIS A 124 15.66 -4.69 1.71
N PHE A 125 16.47 -5.55 2.28
CA PHE A 125 16.37 -5.98 3.67
C PHE A 125 17.34 -5.18 4.54
N LEU A 126 16.84 -4.67 5.66
CA LEU A 126 17.61 -4.08 6.74
C LEU A 126 17.02 -4.59 8.06
N GLU A 127 17.82 -5.29 8.84
CA GLU A 127 17.40 -5.82 10.13
C GLU A 127 16.92 -4.70 11.05
N SER A 128 15.73 -4.87 11.62
CA SER A 128 15.11 -3.88 12.50
C SER A 128 15.85 -3.79 13.86
N ARG A 129 15.47 -2.78 14.62
CA ARG A 129 15.93 -2.64 16.02
C ARG A 129 14.95 -3.25 17.04
N ASP A 130 13.99 -4.04 16.54
CA ASP A 130 13.06 -4.77 17.39
C ASP A 130 13.67 -6.09 17.87
N THR A 131 14.38 -6.03 18.99
CA THR A 131 15.08 -7.20 19.57
C THR A 131 14.15 -8.15 20.32
N TYR A 132 12.89 -7.80 20.52
CA TYR A 132 11.93 -8.63 21.26
C TYR A 132 11.12 -9.54 20.35
N LEU A 133 10.39 -8.95 19.36
CA LEU A 133 9.59 -9.70 18.40
C LEU A 133 10.40 -10.13 17.17
N GLU A 134 11.52 -9.46 16.89
CA GLU A 134 12.37 -9.69 15.72
C GLU A 134 11.61 -9.47 14.40
N GLN A 135 10.63 -8.55 14.42
CA GLN A 135 9.83 -8.21 13.24
C GLN A 135 10.49 -7.10 12.44
N ASP A 136 10.63 -7.33 11.15
CA ASP A 136 11.21 -6.39 10.20
C ASP A 136 10.15 -5.75 9.30
N VAL A 137 10.50 -4.58 8.78
CA VAL A 137 9.85 -3.95 7.63
C VAL A 137 10.77 -4.13 6.42
N VAL A 138 10.22 -4.64 5.32
CA VAL A 138 11.02 -5.02 4.16
C VAL A 138 10.46 -4.41 2.90
N PHE A 139 11.33 -3.87 2.05
CA PHE A 139 10.95 -3.44 0.71
C PHE A 139 11.40 -4.43 -0.36
N LEU A 140 10.52 -4.65 -1.34
CA LEU A 140 10.86 -5.29 -2.60
C LEU A 140 10.48 -4.35 -3.76
N THR A 141 11.36 -4.24 -4.77
CA THR A 141 11.10 -3.43 -5.97
C THR A 141 11.14 -4.29 -7.22
N ASN A 142 10.18 -4.10 -8.11
CA ASN A 142 10.08 -4.83 -9.36
C ASN A 142 11.26 -4.46 -10.27
N LYS A 143 12.10 -5.44 -10.61
CA LYS A 143 13.28 -5.25 -11.48
C LYS A 143 12.94 -4.87 -12.92
N ASN A 144 11.70 -5.16 -13.33
CA ASN A 144 11.21 -4.86 -14.67
C ASN A 144 10.54 -3.48 -14.77
N SER A 145 10.37 -2.79 -13.63
CA SER A 145 9.86 -1.42 -13.62
C SER A 145 10.91 -0.45 -14.12
N GLY A 146 10.64 0.20 -15.26
CA GLY A 146 11.48 1.29 -15.77
C GLY A 146 11.31 2.60 -15.00
N ASN A 147 10.33 2.67 -14.11
CA ASN A 147 9.89 3.89 -13.44
C ASN A 147 10.63 4.15 -12.11
N ILE A 148 11.42 3.16 -11.64
CA ILE A 148 12.12 3.24 -10.36
C ILE A 148 13.60 3.04 -10.57
N THR A 149 14.40 4.05 -10.23
CA THR A 149 15.86 4.00 -10.35
C THR A 149 16.54 4.58 -9.10
N ASN A 150 17.87 4.43 -8.99
CA ASN A 150 18.67 4.97 -7.89
C ASN A 150 18.17 4.57 -6.48
N ILE A 151 17.79 3.30 -6.33
CA ILE A 151 17.14 2.78 -5.12
C ILE A 151 18.18 2.61 -4.00
N LYS A 152 17.87 3.12 -2.83
CA LYS A 152 18.67 2.95 -1.62
C LYS A 152 17.78 2.78 -0.39
N ALA A 153 17.99 1.72 0.36
CA ALA A 153 17.37 1.52 1.68
C ALA A 153 18.28 2.04 2.81
N SER A 154 17.69 2.59 3.85
CA SER A 154 18.40 3.07 5.03
C SER A 154 17.48 3.03 6.26
N HIS A 155 18.12 2.94 7.45
CA HIS A 155 17.40 3.16 8.70
C HIS A 155 17.12 4.66 8.94
N PRO A 156 16.08 4.99 9.74
CA PRO A 156 15.92 6.33 10.29
C PRO A 156 17.17 6.74 11.09
N ILE A 157 17.44 8.04 11.12
CA ILE A 157 18.59 8.57 11.89
C ILE A 157 18.37 8.38 13.40
N ASP A 158 17.12 8.48 13.87
CA ASP A 158 16.81 8.29 15.29
C ASP A 158 17.05 6.81 15.67
N PRO A 159 17.94 6.52 16.63
CA PRO A 159 18.29 5.15 17.00
C PRO A 159 17.22 4.43 17.83
N VAL A 160 16.23 5.15 18.37
CA VAL A 160 15.26 4.58 19.32
C VAL A 160 13.93 4.29 18.69
N TYR A 161 13.40 5.20 17.88
CA TYR A 161 12.06 5.12 17.29
C TYR A 161 12.06 5.62 15.85
N PRO A 162 11.20 5.00 15.01
CA PRO A 162 10.54 3.70 15.20
C PRO A 162 11.54 2.56 15.01
N SER A 163 11.45 1.51 15.84
CA SER A 163 12.36 0.34 15.76
C SER A 163 12.13 -0.47 14.48
N LYS A 164 10.88 -0.63 14.06
CA LYS A 164 10.44 -1.30 12.83
C LYS A 164 10.16 -0.25 11.75
N CYS A 165 11.20 0.24 11.09
CA CYS A 165 11.10 1.27 10.06
C CYS A 165 12.28 1.23 9.09
N VAL A 166 11.99 1.32 7.81
CA VAL A 166 12.95 1.44 6.72
C VAL A 166 12.57 2.60 5.83
N ILE A 167 13.55 3.39 5.40
CA ILE A 167 13.38 4.45 4.43
C ILE A 167 13.97 3.99 3.10
N LEU A 168 13.12 3.90 2.08
CA LEU A 168 13.53 3.66 0.70
C LEU A 168 13.61 5.00 -0.03
N THR A 169 14.77 5.37 -0.55
CA THR A 169 14.92 6.54 -1.45
C THR A 169 15.13 6.06 -2.87
N CYS A 170 14.52 6.74 -3.84
CA CYS A 170 14.64 6.41 -5.25
C CYS A 170 14.34 7.63 -6.13
N LEU A 171 14.54 7.48 -7.44
CA LEU A 171 13.87 8.31 -8.44
C LEU A 171 12.63 7.55 -8.91
N LEU A 172 11.47 8.13 -8.68
CA LEU A 172 10.17 7.61 -9.12
C LEU A 172 9.72 8.46 -10.31
N ASN A 173 9.71 7.89 -11.51
CA ASN A 173 9.54 8.66 -12.76
C ASN A 173 10.45 9.91 -12.85
N GLY A 174 11.68 9.79 -12.37
CA GLY A 174 12.66 10.89 -12.36
C GLY A 174 12.52 11.86 -11.17
N GLU A 175 11.48 11.78 -10.36
CA GLU A 175 11.27 12.62 -9.17
C GLU A 175 11.95 12.01 -7.93
N GLN A 176 12.72 12.82 -7.21
CA GLN A 176 13.35 12.38 -5.96
C GLN A 176 12.27 12.02 -4.92
N THR A 177 12.19 10.76 -4.58
CA THR A 177 11.13 10.22 -3.71
C THR A 177 11.75 9.47 -2.54
N ALA A 178 11.17 9.66 -1.35
CA ALA A 178 11.47 8.87 -0.16
C ALA A 178 10.20 8.21 0.37
N ILE A 179 10.24 6.91 0.60
CA ILE A 179 9.13 6.11 1.11
C ILE A 179 9.53 5.58 2.48
N ILE A 180 8.78 5.98 3.50
CA ILE A 180 8.99 5.54 4.88
C ILE A 180 8.04 4.38 5.14
N GLY A 181 8.57 3.15 5.13
CA GLY A 181 7.84 1.94 5.53
C GLY A 181 7.98 1.71 7.02
N MET A 182 6.87 1.41 7.70
CA MET A 182 6.91 1.22 9.15
C MET A 182 5.86 0.24 9.67
N HIS A 183 6.10 -0.25 10.89
CA HIS A 183 5.11 -0.95 11.69
C HIS A 183 5.18 -0.38 13.12
N LEU A 184 4.14 0.34 13.52
CA LEU A 184 4.08 1.00 14.81
C LEU A 184 3.60 0.05 15.92
N LYS A 185 3.63 0.51 17.17
CA LYS A 185 3.26 -0.32 18.33
C LYS A 185 1.80 -0.76 18.23
N ALA A 186 1.58 -2.07 18.21
CA ALA A 186 0.27 -2.71 18.24
C ALA A 186 -0.53 -2.41 19.52
N VAL A 187 -1.76 -2.88 19.58
CA VAL A 187 -2.75 -2.67 20.63
C VAL A 187 -3.23 -1.22 20.65
N PRO A 188 -4.07 -0.82 19.68
CA PRO A 188 -4.47 0.58 19.46
C PRO A 188 -5.03 1.30 20.68
N THR A 189 -5.81 0.62 21.51
CA THR A 189 -6.55 1.21 22.64
C THR A 189 -5.82 1.17 23.97
N GLU A 190 -4.65 0.50 24.06
CA GLU A 190 -3.93 0.36 25.34
C GLU A 190 -3.10 1.64 25.60
N PRO A 191 -3.25 2.31 26.76
CA PRO A 191 -2.63 3.63 27.01
C PRO A 191 -1.11 3.67 26.86
N SER A 192 -0.40 2.63 27.28
CA SER A 192 1.06 2.57 27.14
C SER A 192 1.50 2.39 25.68
N ALA A 193 0.71 1.67 24.89
CA ALA A 193 0.91 1.52 23.46
C ALA A 193 0.61 2.83 22.71
N VAL A 194 -0.44 3.54 23.08
CA VAL A 194 -0.75 4.89 22.58
C VAL A 194 0.45 5.82 22.81
N ALA A 195 0.93 5.91 24.07
CA ALA A 195 2.08 6.77 24.40
C ALA A 195 3.36 6.39 23.62
N LYS A 196 3.55 5.10 23.32
CA LYS A 196 4.68 4.63 22.51
C LYS A 196 4.52 5.02 21.05
N ARG A 197 3.32 4.87 20.45
CA ARG A 197 3.06 5.30 19.07
C ARG A 197 3.24 6.80 18.89
N GLU A 198 2.81 7.61 19.85
CA GLU A 198 3.03 9.06 19.82
C GLU A 198 4.54 9.41 19.70
N LYS A 199 5.39 8.75 20.49
CA LYS A 199 6.85 8.93 20.40
C LYS A 199 7.41 8.42 19.06
N GLN A 200 6.87 7.33 18.53
CA GLN A 200 7.26 6.81 17.22
C GLN A 200 6.87 7.82 16.12
N ALA A 201 5.68 8.41 16.18
CA ALA A 201 5.24 9.46 15.24
C ALA A 201 6.16 10.69 15.31
N ASP A 202 6.55 11.15 16.50
CA ASP A 202 7.47 12.26 16.65
C ASP A 202 8.83 12.01 15.96
N ALA A 203 9.32 10.78 16.00
CA ALA A 203 10.55 10.39 15.29
C ALA A 203 10.34 10.38 13.76
N VAL A 204 9.17 9.90 13.28
CA VAL A 204 8.81 9.93 11.86
C VAL A 204 8.72 11.37 11.35
N VAL A 205 8.08 12.27 12.09
CA VAL A 205 7.99 13.70 11.77
C VAL A 205 9.38 14.33 11.58
N LYS A 206 10.35 13.98 12.42
CA LYS A 206 11.74 14.45 12.24
C LYS A 206 12.34 13.96 10.91
N GLN A 207 12.07 12.70 10.52
CA GLN A 207 12.56 12.18 9.24
C GLN A 207 11.87 12.86 8.06
N LEU A 208 10.55 13.08 8.12
CA LEU A 208 9.79 13.79 7.09
C LEU A 208 10.34 15.20 6.87
N LYS A 209 10.51 15.98 7.93
CA LYS A 209 11.12 17.32 7.86
C LYS A 209 12.51 17.30 7.20
N ARG A 210 13.35 16.35 7.58
CA ARG A 210 14.70 16.21 7.03
C ARG A 210 14.66 15.85 5.54
N LEU A 211 13.82 14.90 5.13
CA LEU A 211 13.70 14.45 3.75
C LEU A 211 13.09 15.54 2.86
N SER A 212 12.03 16.20 3.34
CA SER A 212 11.41 17.32 2.63
C SER A 212 12.40 18.47 2.44
N ALA A 213 13.17 18.84 3.47
CA ALA A 213 14.22 19.86 3.38
C ALA A 213 15.34 19.48 2.41
N ALA A 214 15.55 18.17 2.17
CA ALA A 214 16.48 17.64 1.17
C ALA A 214 15.86 17.53 -0.24
N GLY A 215 14.63 17.98 -0.46
CA GLY A 215 13.96 18.02 -1.76
C GLY A 215 13.29 16.71 -2.17
N TYR A 216 13.05 15.78 -1.24
CA TYR A 216 12.31 14.55 -1.52
C TYR A 216 10.80 14.77 -1.43
N ALA A 217 10.05 14.29 -2.42
CA ALA A 217 8.65 13.95 -2.23
C ALA A 217 8.57 12.74 -1.27
N THR A 218 7.75 12.85 -0.21
CA THR A 218 7.77 11.85 0.86
C THR A 218 6.44 11.10 0.96
N LEU A 219 6.50 9.77 0.99
CA LEU A 219 5.37 8.92 1.31
C LEU A 219 5.62 8.21 2.64
N VAL A 220 4.53 7.89 3.34
CA VAL A 220 4.55 7.07 4.56
C VAL A 220 3.57 5.92 4.38
N LEU A 221 3.99 4.69 4.66
CA LEU A 221 3.12 3.54 4.52
C LEU A 221 3.44 2.41 5.51
N GLY A 222 2.47 1.55 5.74
CA GLY A 222 2.60 0.40 6.61
C GLY A 222 1.45 0.27 7.61
N ASP A 223 1.66 -0.60 8.58
CA ASP A 223 0.76 -0.77 9.71
C ASP A 223 1.05 0.31 10.78
N LEU A 224 0.21 1.34 10.79
CA LEU A 224 0.33 2.44 11.75
C LEU A 224 -0.38 2.17 13.08
N ASN A 225 -1.15 1.08 13.16
CA ASN A 225 -1.88 0.64 14.35
C ASN A 225 -2.76 1.73 14.98
N ASP A 226 -3.29 2.63 14.15
CA ASP A 226 -4.22 3.69 14.58
C ASP A 226 -5.11 4.13 13.41
N TRP A 227 -6.16 4.86 13.71
CA TRP A 227 -7.17 5.34 12.76
C TRP A 227 -6.93 6.78 12.31
N ASP A 228 -7.46 7.12 11.14
CA ASP A 228 -7.44 8.50 10.64
C ASP A 228 -8.77 9.20 10.90
N ALA A 229 -8.76 10.26 11.70
CA ALA A 229 -9.98 11.01 12.08
C ALA A 229 -10.77 11.59 10.89
N VAL A 230 -10.08 11.84 9.76
CA VAL A 230 -10.69 12.47 8.57
C VAL A 230 -10.96 11.48 7.44
N VAL A 231 -10.59 10.24 7.61
CA VAL A 231 -10.84 9.15 6.66
C VAL A 231 -11.46 7.98 7.43
N PRO A 232 -12.78 8.01 7.67
CA PRO A 232 -13.45 6.96 8.42
C PRO A 232 -13.32 5.61 7.71
N ASP A 233 -13.23 4.55 8.50
CA ASP A 233 -13.20 3.16 8.02
C ASP A 233 -14.61 2.59 7.78
N ALA A 234 -14.69 1.29 7.45
CA ALA A 234 -15.94 0.58 7.16
C ALA A 234 -16.87 0.51 8.37
N ASP A 235 -16.31 0.42 9.57
CA ASP A 235 -17.05 0.48 10.81
C ASP A 235 -16.96 1.89 11.39
N ALA A 236 -17.88 2.77 10.96
CA ALA A 236 -17.99 4.14 11.46
C ALA A 236 -18.45 4.22 12.93
N SER A 237 -18.27 3.15 13.70
CA SER A 237 -18.59 3.09 15.11
C SER A 237 -17.63 3.94 15.97
N GLU A 238 -18.00 4.17 17.23
CA GLU A 238 -17.14 4.85 18.22
C GLU A 238 -15.78 4.13 18.43
N GLN A 239 -15.69 2.84 18.10
CA GLN A 239 -14.46 2.04 18.23
C GLN A 239 -13.40 2.40 17.20
N ALA A 240 -13.79 2.97 16.06
CA ALA A 240 -12.89 3.45 15.02
C ALA A 240 -12.37 4.88 15.25
N THR A 241 -12.67 5.48 16.41
CA THR A 241 -12.15 6.81 16.75
C THR A 241 -10.66 6.74 17.07
N PRO A 242 -9.83 7.64 16.48
CA PRO A 242 -8.40 7.67 16.77
C PRO A 242 -8.11 7.75 18.26
N THR A 243 -7.22 6.88 18.73
CA THR A 243 -6.80 6.84 20.13
C THR A 243 -5.52 7.65 20.38
N SER A 244 -4.87 8.07 19.29
CA SER A 244 -3.65 8.89 19.32
C SER A 244 -3.68 9.98 18.26
N GLN A 245 -2.65 10.84 18.23
CA GLN A 245 -2.46 11.87 17.21
C GLN A 245 -1.48 11.45 16.11
N VAL A 246 -1.21 10.15 15.97
CA VAL A 246 -0.18 9.62 15.06
C VAL A 246 -0.45 10.07 13.62
N LEU A 247 -1.61 9.75 13.06
CA LEU A 247 -1.95 10.09 11.67
C LEU A 247 -1.96 11.61 11.45
N LYS A 248 -2.53 12.37 12.39
CA LYS A 248 -2.54 13.83 12.34
C LYS A 248 -1.12 14.40 12.33
N LYS A 249 -0.25 13.98 13.26
CA LYS A 249 1.14 14.45 13.33
C LYS A 249 1.94 14.16 12.07
N ILE A 250 1.75 12.95 11.49
CA ILE A 250 2.47 12.53 10.29
C ILE A 250 1.96 13.31 9.07
N LYS A 251 0.66 13.56 8.95
CA LYS A 251 0.09 14.33 7.84
C LYS A 251 0.45 15.81 7.92
N ASP A 252 0.31 16.42 9.08
CA ASP A 252 0.66 17.82 9.38
C ASP A 252 2.05 17.86 10.05
N TYR A 253 3.10 17.49 9.30
CA TYR A 253 4.45 17.46 9.88
C TYR A 253 5.14 18.82 9.89
N VAL A 254 4.61 19.84 9.22
CA VAL A 254 5.05 21.25 9.30
C VAL A 254 4.00 22.06 10.06
N PRO A 255 4.21 22.38 11.34
CA PRO A 255 3.19 23.04 12.15
C PRO A 255 2.76 24.40 11.59
N GLY A 256 1.43 24.62 11.57
CA GLY A 256 0.82 25.92 11.22
C GLY A 256 0.48 26.07 9.73
N GLY A 257 0.58 24.99 8.94
CA GLY A 257 0.11 24.93 7.57
C GLY A 257 -1.11 24.02 7.40
N ASP A 258 -1.47 23.74 6.16
CA ASP A 258 -2.36 22.66 5.77
C ASP A 258 -1.59 21.31 5.86
N ASP A 259 -2.31 20.18 5.86
CA ASP A 259 -1.68 18.85 5.82
C ASP A 259 -0.71 18.75 4.63
N GLU A 260 0.52 18.26 4.84
CA GLU A 260 1.49 17.99 3.77
C GLU A 260 1.25 16.63 3.10
N LEU A 261 0.65 15.71 3.84
CA LEU A 261 0.31 14.38 3.35
C LEU A 261 -1.19 14.14 3.43
N VAL A 262 -1.70 13.38 2.49
CA VAL A 262 -3.09 12.92 2.45
C VAL A 262 -3.15 11.41 2.51
N ASN A 263 -4.14 10.86 3.20
CA ASN A 263 -4.36 9.42 3.27
C ASN A 263 -5.06 8.92 2.00
N SER A 264 -4.41 8.00 1.29
CA SER A 264 -4.93 7.43 0.04
C SER A 264 -6.26 6.71 0.21
N LEU A 265 -6.56 6.21 1.40
CA LEU A 265 -7.78 5.47 1.67
C LEU A 265 -9.07 6.29 1.49
N LYS A 266 -8.97 7.61 1.42
CA LYS A 266 -10.13 8.45 1.09
C LYS A 266 -10.73 8.14 -0.30
N TRP A 267 -9.95 7.53 -1.21
CA TRP A 267 -10.40 7.13 -2.55
C TRP A 267 -10.91 5.68 -2.62
N VAL A 268 -10.87 4.91 -1.52
CA VAL A 268 -11.47 3.58 -1.49
C VAL A 268 -12.99 3.70 -1.40
N GLU A 269 -13.69 3.23 -2.43
CA GLU A 269 -15.15 3.21 -2.48
C GLU A 269 -15.66 1.81 -2.89
N PRO A 270 -16.79 1.38 -2.38
CA PRO A 270 -17.59 2.06 -1.34
C PRO A 270 -16.93 1.97 0.04
N MET A 271 -17.34 2.84 0.98
CA MET A 271 -16.74 2.96 2.32
C MET A 271 -16.73 1.64 3.09
N GLU A 272 -17.71 0.76 2.88
CA GLU A 272 -17.80 -0.58 3.51
C GLU A 272 -16.62 -1.51 3.15
N LYS A 273 -15.85 -1.16 2.11
CA LYS A 273 -14.61 -1.84 1.75
C LYS A 273 -13.36 -1.20 2.37
N ARG A 274 -13.51 -0.16 3.17
CA ARG A 274 -12.39 0.58 3.75
C ARG A 274 -12.02 -0.03 5.11
N TYR A 275 -11.42 -1.24 5.08
CA TYR A 275 -10.86 -1.92 6.26
C TYR A 275 -9.65 -2.77 5.84
N THR A 276 -8.64 -2.81 6.69
CA THR A 276 -7.41 -3.60 6.48
C THR A 276 -7.21 -4.67 7.53
N TYR A 277 -8.05 -4.69 8.57
CA TYR A 277 -8.01 -5.64 9.65
C TYR A 277 -9.42 -5.99 10.13
N ASP A 278 -9.66 -7.25 10.50
CA ASP A 278 -10.92 -7.71 11.07
C ASP A 278 -10.66 -8.47 12.37
N TYR A 279 -11.04 -7.89 13.48
CA TYR A 279 -10.97 -8.55 14.77
C TYR A 279 -12.36 -8.98 15.21
N LYS A 280 -12.66 -10.27 15.07
CA LYS A 280 -13.95 -10.87 15.50
C LYS A 280 -15.18 -10.19 14.89
N GLY A 281 -15.11 -9.78 13.64
CA GLY A 281 -16.17 -9.09 12.92
C GLY A 281 -16.17 -7.56 13.06
N SER A 282 -15.27 -6.99 13.87
CA SER A 282 -15.04 -5.55 13.92
C SER A 282 -13.98 -5.17 12.89
N LYS A 283 -14.43 -4.53 11.80
CA LYS A 283 -13.63 -4.14 10.66
C LYS A 283 -13.03 -2.77 10.87
N THR A 284 -11.70 -2.65 10.76
CA THR A 284 -11.00 -1.40 10.99
C THR A 284 -9.83 -1.20 10.03
N VAL A 285 -9.35 0.03 9.91
CA VAL A 285 -8.16 0.38 9.12
C VAL A 285 -6.98 0.60 10.05
N LEU A 286 -5.92 -0.19 9.88
CA LEU A 286 -4.65 -0.03 10.59
C LEU A 286 -3.49 0.23 9.62
N ASP A 287 -3.63 -0.21 8.35
CA ASP A 287 -2.63 -0.07 7.31
C ASP A 287 -2.97 1.12 6.42
N HIS A 288 -2.00 1.97 6.19
CA HIS A 288 -2.18 3.24 5.48
C HIS A 288 -1.11 3.46 4.41
N ILE A 289 -1.45 4.24 3.38
CA ILE A 289 -0.51 4.89 2.47
C ILE A 289 -0.83 6.39 2.48
N LEU A 290 0.10 7.17 3.02
CA LEU A 290 0.04 8.62 3.03
C LEU A 290 0.96 9.15 1.93
N LEU A 291 0.45 10.03 1.07
CA LEU A 291 1.15 10.58 -0.08
C LEU A 291 1.16 12.11 -0.04
N PRO A 292 2.13 12.78 -0.70
CA PRO A 292 2.16 14.25 -0.77
C PRO A 292 0.83 14.81 -1.29
N VAL A 293 0.33 15.87 -0.67
CA VAL A 293 -0.90 16.55 -1.13
C VAL A 293 -0.79 16.96 -2.59
N GLY A 294 0.39 17.38 -3.06
CA GLY A 294 0.65 17.72 -4.46
C GLY A 294 0.56 16.52 -5.43
N TRP A 295 0.40 15.29 -4.94
CA TRP A 295 0.27 14.09 -5.79
C TRP A 295 -1.18 13.57 -5.89
N GLN A 296 -2.16 14.27 -5.31
CA GLN A 296 -3.55 13.84 -5.33
C GLN A 296 -4.09 13.60 -6.74
N ASP A 297 -3.77 14.48 -7.68
CA ASP A 297 -4.20 14.40 -9.07
C ASP A 297 -3.50 13.25 -9.85
N ARG A 298 -2.47 12.65 -9.27
CA ARG A 298 -1.78 11.47 -9.84
C ARG A 298 -2.42 10.16 -9.42
N VAL A 299 -3.31 10.16 -8.43
CA VAL A 299 -3.97 8.93 -7.95
C VAL A 299 -4.93 8.42 -9.03
N SER A 300 -4.59 7.30 -9.63
CA SER A 300 -5.42 6.61 -10.62
C SER A 300 -6.27 5.50 -10.02
N GLY A 301 -5.89 4.97 -8.86
CA GLY A 301 -6.64 3.96 -8.13
C GLY A 301 -6.13 3.73 -6.72
N VAL A 302 -7.04 3.32 -5.83
CA VAL A 302 -6.69 2.80 -4.50
C VAL A 302 -7.56 1.58 -4.24
N THR A 303 -6.93 0.48 -3.87
CA THR A 303 -7.60 -0.80 -3.62
C THR A 303 -7.16 -1.39 -2.29
N ILE A 304 -8.12 -1.93 -1.53
CA ILE A 304 -7.84 -2.89 -0.47
C ILE A 304 -8.28 -4.25 -1.00
N ASP A 305 -7.33 -5.18 -1.16
CA ASP A 305 -7.63 -6.50 -1.74
C ASP A 305 -8.17 -7.46 -0.68
N HIS A 306 -9.48 -7.62 -0.63
CA HIS A 306 -10.18 -8.50 0.29
C HIS A 306 -10.27 -9.96 -0.17
N ASP A 307 -9.75 -10.29 -1.36
CA ASP A 307 -9.67 -11.67 -1.85
C ASP A 307 -8.32 -12.28 -1.43
N ARG A 308 -8.28 -12.81 -0.22
CA ARG A 308 -7.07 -13.45 0.29
C ARG A 308 -7.21 -14.97 0.35
N PRO A 309 -6.19 -15.71 -0.11
CA PRO A 309 -6.07 -17.14 0.15
C PRO A 309 -5.95 -17.41 1.65
N ASP A 310 -6.35 -18.62 2.07
CA ASP A 310 -6.14 -19.08 3.44
C ASP A 310 -4.68 -18.93 3.86
N ARG A 311 -4.45 -18.57 5.11
CA ARG A 311 -3.13 -18.45 5.75
C ARG A 311 -2.22 -17.35 5.15
N ALA A 312 -2.75 -16.37 4.43
CA ALA A 312 -1.91 -15.28 3.94
C ALA A 312 -1.53 -14.31 5.06
N SER A 313 -2.53 -13.78 5.75
CA SER A 313 -2.41 -12.82 6.86
C SER A 313 -3.77 -12.60 7.50
N ASP A 314 -3.83 -12.01 8.68
CA ASP A 314 -5.03 -11.42 9.29
C ASP A 314 -5.29 -9.98 8.80
N HIS A 315 -4.33 -9.38 8.10
CA HIS A 315 -4.48 -8.10 7.41
C HIS A 315 -4.82 -8.26 5.92
N TRP A 316 -5.31 -7.18 5.29
CA TRP A 316 -5.50 -7.01 3.85
C TRP A 316 -4.57 -5.93 3.29
N PRO A 317 -3.93 -6.17 2.14
CA PRO A 317 -3.01 -5.21 1.56
C PRO A 317 -3.73 -3.97 1.02
N VAL A 318 -3.05 -2.84 1.10
CA VAL A 318 -3.45 -1.59 0.46
C VAL A 318 -2.58 -1.36 -0.76
N ILE A 319 -3.19 -1.08 -1.90
CA ILE A 319 -2.54 -0.81 -3.18
C ILE A 319 -2.90 0.62 -3.61
N LEU A 320 -1.88 1.41 -3.95
CA LEU A 320 -1.99 2.74 -4.51
C LEU A 320 -1.41 2.73 -5.92
N ASP A 321 -2.22 3.10 -6.91
CA ASP A 321 -1.82 3.28 -8.29
C ASP A 321 -1.71 4.78 -8.61
N LEU A 322 -0.57 5.18 -9.16
CA LEU A 322 -0.25 6.54 -9.54
C LEU A 322 0.01 6.64 -11.04
N SER A 323 -0.41 7.74 -11.66
CA SER A 323 -0.11 8.11 -13.05
C SER A 323 0.68 9.42 -13.11
N TRP A 324 1.57 9.57 -14.09
CA TRP A 324 2.40 10.78 -14.29
C TRP A 324 2.06 11.49 -15.57
#